data_90eae9d2e18ed87e03b8faabc9e718a5
#
_entry.id   90eae9d2e18ed87e03b8faabc9e718a5
#
_cell.length_a   1.000
_cell.length_b   1.000
_cell.length_c   1.000
_cell.angle_alpha   90.00
_cell.angle_beta   90.00
_cell.angle_gamma   90.00
#
_symmetry.space_group_name_H-M   'P 1'
#
loop_
_entity.id
_entity.type
_entity.pdbx_description
1 polymer ?
#
loop_
_entity_poly.entity_id
_entity_poly.type
_entity_poly.pdbx_seq_one_letter_code
_entity_poly.pdbx_strand_id
1 'polypeptide(L)' 'MTTGTIKKVIADRGFGFIAAEDAKEYFFHRGGLDPSLDFDRLSGGERVEFDIEPSPKGPRANHVRSA' A
#
# COMPACT_ATOMS: atom_id res chain seq x y z
N MET A 1 5.05 -10.37 -7.40
CA MET A 1 5.01 -9.08 -6.73
C MET A 1 4.47 -8.02 -7.66
N THR A 2 3.75 -7.09 -7.10
CA THR A 2 3.13 -6.03 -7.88
C THR A 2 3.77 -4.70 -7.49
N THR A 3 4.06 -3.88 -8.48
CA THR A 3 4.63 -2.55 -8.23
C THR A 3 3.52 -1.52 -8.41
N GLY A 4 3.55 -0.50 -7.58
CA GLY A 4 2.57 0.58 -7.66
C GLY A 4 3.11 1.85 -7.04
N THR A 5 2.23 2.84 -6.97
CA THR A 5 2.55 4.13 -6.38
C THR A 5 1.50 4.46 -5.32
N ILE A 6 1.95 4.91 -4.17
CA ILE A 6 1.03 5.31 -3.12
C ILE A 6 0.23 6.53 -3.60
N LYS A 7 -1.08 6.40 -3.59
CA LYS A 7 -1.98 7.44 -4.08
C LYS A 7 -2.50 8.30 -2.94
N LYS A 8 -2.84 7.68 -1.81
CA LYS A 8 -3.44 8.38 -0.69
C LYS A 8 -3.10 7.67 0.61
N VAL A 9 -2.83 8.44 1.64
CA VAL A 9 -2.57 7.91 2.98
C VAL A 9 -3.51 8.62 3.95
N ILE A 10 -4.22 7.84 4.75
CA ILE A 10 -5.09 8.37 5.80
C ILE A 10 -4.47 7.99 7.12
N ALA A 11 -3.58 8.85 7.60
CA ALA A 11 -2.78 8.59 8.78
C ALA A 11 -3.64 8.39 10.03
N ASP A 12 -4.72 9.16 10.15
CA ASP A 12 -5.62 9.08 11.28
C ASP A 12 -6.24 7.70 11.44
N ARG A 13 -6.43 7.00 10.35
CA ARG A 13 -7.08 5.70 10.35
C ARG A 13 -6.13 4.54 10.14
N GLY A 14 -4.87 4.85 9.82
CA GLY A 14 -3.84 3.83 9.66
C GLY A 14 -3.94 3.02 8.39
N PHE A 15 -4.45 3.59 7.30
CA PHE A 15 -4.53 2.90 6.02
C PHE A 15 -4.32 3.86 4.85
N GLY A 16 -4.22 3.31 3.67
CA GLY A 16 -4.09 4.10 2.45
C GLY A 16 -4.39 3.28 1.21
N PHE A 17 -4.16 3.87 0.06
CA PHE A 17 -4.42 3.25 -1.23
C PHE A 17 -3.20 3.33 -2.13
N ILE A 18 -2.99 2.26 -2.89
CA ILE A 18 -1.89 2.16 -3.86
C ILE A 18 -2.51 2.00 -5.23
N ALA A 19 -2.05 2.82 -6.18
CA ALA A 19 -2.42 2.66 -7.58
C ALA A 19 -1.39 1.74 -8.23
N ALA A 20 -1.79 0.54 -8.56
CA ALA A 20 -0.90 -0.46 -9.12
C ALA A 20 -0.74 -0.32 -10.63
N GLU A 21 0.25 -1.00 -11.19
CA GLU A 21 0.55 -0.93 -12.62
C GLU A 21 -0.57 -1.53 -13.48
N ASP A 22 -1.41 -2.38 -12.90
CA ASP A 22 -2.55 -2.98 -13.60
C ASP A 22 -3.76 -2.04 -13.66
N ALA A 23 -3.58 -0.78 -13.32
CA ALA A 23 -4.61 0.26 -13.28
C ALA A 23 -5.66 0.04 -12.20
N LYS A 24 -5.40 -0.84 -11.26
CA LYS A 24 -6.28 -1.10 -10.12
C LYS A 24 -5.74 -0.42 -8.87
N GLU A 25 -6.63 -0.14 -7.94
CA GLU A 25 -6.25 0.41 -6.64
C GLU A 25 -6.36 -0.66 -5.59
N TYR A 26 -5.39 -0.69 -4.69
CA TYR A 26 -5.36 -1.65 -3.60
C TYR A 26 -5.27 -0.91 -2.27
N PHE A 27 -6.05 -1.38 -1.33
CA PHE A 27 -6.03 -0.89 0.04
C PHE A 27 -4.82 -1.50 0.76
N PHE A 28 -4.14 -0.70 1.57
CA PHE A 28 -3.11 -1.24 2.46
C PHE A 28 -3.29 -0.67 3.86
N HIS A 29 -2.92 -1.47 4.85
CA HIS A 29 -3.01 -1.09 6.24
C HIS A 29 -1.61 -0.88 6.80
N ARG A 30 -1.47 -0.03 7.83
CA ARG A 30 -0.15 0.24 8.39
C ARG A 30 0.55 -1.02 8.89
N GLY A 31 -0.22 -2.01 9.35
CA GLY A 31 0.34 -3.29 9.78
C GLY A 31 0.84 -4.16 8.63
N GLY A 32 0.52 -3.82 7.38
CA GLY A 32 0.99 -4.53 6.20
C GLY A 32 2.23 -3.96 5.58
N LEU A 33 2.86 -2.97 6.22
CA LEU A 33 4.08 -2.37 5.71
C LEU A 33 5.30 -3.15 6.18
N ASP A 34 6.30 -3.22 5.29
CA ASP A 34 7.62 -3.71 5.67
C ASP A 34 8.24 -2.73 6.67
N PRO A 35 9.03 -3.21 7.64
CA PRO A 35 9.71 -2.31 8.57
C PRO A 35 10.60 -1.24 7.91
N SER A 36 10.99 -1.45 6.66
CA SER A 36 11.76 -0.45 5.91
C SER A 36 10.95 0.79 5.55
N LEU A 37 9.62 0.72 5.64
CA LEU A 37 8.74 1.85 5.38
C LEU A 37 8.14 2.37 6.68
N ASP A 38 8.10 3.69 6.78
CA ASP A 38 7.48 4.35 7.90
C ASP A 38 6.15 4.93 7.45
N PHE A 39 5.04 4.37 7.96
CA PHE A 39 3.71 4.80 7.59
C PHE A 39 3.51 6.30 7.81
N ASP A 40 4.07 6.82 8.88
CA ASP A 40 3.89 8.23 9.23
C ASP A 40 4.64 9.18 8.27
N ARG A 41 5.57 8.66 7.50
CA ARG A 41 6.31 9.43 6.51
C ARG A 41 5.75 9.34 5.10
N LEU A 42 4.78 8.47 4.88
CA LEU A 42 4.17 8.32 3.57
C LEU A 42 3.26 9.51 3.30
N SER A 43 3.44 10.12 2.16
CA SER A 43 2.64 11.29 1.79
C SER A 43 1.88 11.12 0.49
N GLY A 44 2.25 10.11 -0.29
CA GLY A 44 1.71 9.89 -1.63
C GLY A 44 2.79 10.12 -2.69
N GLY A 45 2.74 9.32 -3.73
CA GLY A 45 3.70 9.39 -4.81
C GLY A 45 4.89 8.45 -4.66
N GLU A 46 5.03 7.79 -3.53
CA GLU A 46 6.12 6.85 -3.32
C GLU A 46 5.90 5.58 -4.13
N ARG A 47 6.98 5.08 -4.75
CA ARG A 47 6.93 3.81 -5.47
C ARG A 47 7.13 2.67 -4.48
N VAL A 48 6.26 1.67 -4.57
CA VAL A 48 6.29 0.53 -3.66
C VAL A 48 6.08 -0.78 -4.41
N GLU A 49 6.53 -1.86 -3.80
CA GLU A 49 6.21 -3.22 -4.22
C GLU A 49 5.39 -3.87 -3.12
N PHE A 50 4.48 -4.74 -3.51
CA PHE A 50 3.63 -5.39 -2.53
C PHE A 50 3.08 -6.69 -3.08
N ASP A 51 2.57 -7.52 -2.18
CA ASP A 51 1.87 -8.75 -2.52
C ASP A 51 0.37 -8.49 -2.45
N ILE A 52 -0.37 -9.05 -3.39
CA ILE A 52 -1.83 -8.92 -3.39
C ILE A 52 -2.39 -10.07 -2.57
N GLU A 53 -3.21 -9.74 -1.59
CA GLU A 53 -3.81 -10.71 -0.69
C GLU A 53 -5.32 -10.55 -0.73
N PRO A 54 -6.07 -11.65 -0.95
CA PRO A 54 -7.53 -11.56 -0.92
C PRO A 54 -8.04 -11.28 0.50
N SER A 55 -9.10 -10.50 0.59
CA SER A 55 -9.75 -10.21 1.86
C SER A 55 -11.26 -10.11 1.65
N PRO A 56 -12.05 -10.18 2.73
CA PRO A 56 -13.51 -10.06 2.62
C PRO A 56 -13.98 -8.77 1.97
N LYS A 57 -13.17 -7.73 2.04
CA LYS A 57 -13.50 -6.43 1.44
C LYS A 57 -12.90 -6.24 0.06
N GLY A 58 -12.28 -7.28 -0.49
CA GLY A 58 -11.61 -7.22 -1.77
C GLY A 58 -10.10 -7.37 -1.62
N PRO A 59 -9.34 -7.41 -2.71
CA PRO A 59 -7.89 -7.58 -2.63
C PRO A 59 -7.24 -6.39 -1.92
N ARG A 60 -6.25 -6.69 -1.12
CA ARG A 60 -5.48 -5.66 -0.42
C ARG A 60 -3.99 -5.89 -0.64
N ALA A 61 -3.21 -4.84 -0.46
CA ALA A 61 -1.77 -4.93 -0.53
C ALA A 61 -1.21 -5.36 0.83
N ASN A 62 -0.25 -6.28 0.80
CA ASN A 62 0.42 -6.77 2.00
C ASN A 62 1.93 -6.80 1.73
N HIS A 63 2.73 -6.80 2.79
CA HIS A 63 4.19 -6.76 2.67
C HIS A 63 4.65 -5.60 1.78
N VAL A 64 4.04 -4.45 1.96
CA VAL A 64 4.35 -3.26 1.18
C VAL A 64 5.74 -2.76 1.54
N ARG A 65 6.59 -2.58 0.55
CA ARG A 65 7.96 -2.12 0.75
C ARG A 65 8.37 -1.15 -0.34
N SER A 66 9.45 -0.43 -0.11
CA SER A 66 9.98 0.51 -1.09
C SER A 66 10.43 -0.25 -2.35
N ALA A 67 10.04 0.26 -3.49
CA ALA A 67 10.45 -0.32 -4.77
C ALA A 67 11.81 0.17 -5.18
#